data_06563d48c4fb00c29faf1108965b66b1
#
_entry.id   06563d48c4fb00c29faf1108965b66b1
#
_cell.length_a   1.000
_cell.length_b   1.000
_cell.length_c   1.000
_cell.angle_alpha   90.00
_cell.angle_beta   90.00
_cell.angle_gamma   90.00
#
_symmetry.space_group_name_H-M   'P 1'
#
loop_
_entity.id
_entity.type
_entity.pdbx_description
1 polymer ?
#
loop_
_entity_poly.entity_id
_entity_poly.type
_entity_poly.pdbx_seq_one_letter_code
_entity_poly.pdbx_strand_id
1 'polypeptide(L)'
;DPRSMRYRRRLYRGYLWIATLPFSFFVLLGAVAILLSQNIVIRELSSLKERNLQQVANNLELWFSEADSIALSLATDPELSRGAEYLLKTGIPSYADFKLYKSLQSLIASAVNSRQYLHSITVATQGPSPLILTSTSGLVPSESYEDASWLSDTEAHANEMTPWTVVREYRPLDNLPLTVPILSFYRNILGTGTLEQKGVLAVNIDIQKLNAVLAKAAE
;
A
#
# COMPACT_ATOMS: atom_id res chain seq x y z
N ASP A 1 -39.02 -42.80 68.23
CA ASP A 1 -38.87 -44.19 67.74
C ASP A 1 -37.74 -44.21 66.68
N PRO A 2 -36.65 -44.94 66.95
CA PRO A 2 -35.47 -44.92 66.05
C PRO A 2 -35.74 -45.49 64.65
N ARG A 3 -36.84 -46.16 64.45
CA ARG A 3 -37.26 -46.69 63.14
C ARG A 3 -37.81 -45.61 62.20
N SER A 4 -38.47 -44.60 62.73
CA SER A 4 -39.04 -43.50 61.92
C SER A 4 -37.97 -42.57 61.43
N MET A 5 -36.87 -42.37 62.17
CA MET A 5 -35.71 -41.54 61.69
C MET A 5 -34.93 -42.23 60.62
N ARG A 6 -34.78 -43.54 60.57
CA ARG A 6 -34.09 -44.27 59.52
C ARG A 6 -34.88 -44.26 58.21
N TYR A 7 -36.20 -44.32 58.27
CA TYR A 7 -37.08 -44.26 57.13
C TYR A 7 -37.08 -42.86 56.49
N ARG A 8 -37.13 -41.78 57.26
CA ARG A 8 -37.04 -40.44 56.85
C ARG A 8 -35.69 -40.15 56.17
N ARG A 9 -34.56 -40.61 56.70
CA ARG A 9 -33.25 -40.47 56.09
C ARG A 9 -33.12 -41.18 54.72
N ARG A 10 -33.74 -42.32 54.52
CA ARG A 10 -33.78 -43.05 53.29
C ARG A 10 -34.59 -42.31 52.20
N LEU A 11 -35.76 -41.80 52.59
CA LEU A 11 -36.60 -41.00 51.72
C LEU A 11 -35.89 -39.70 51.30
N TYR A 12 -35.28 -38.95 52.20
CA TYR A 12 -34.51 -37.74 51.90
C TYR A 12 -33.34 -38.05 50.97
N ARG A 13 -32.63 -39.14 51.13
CA ARG A 13 -31.59 -39.57 50.24
C ARG A 13 -32.11 -39.89 48.83
N GLY A 14 -33.24 -40.57 48.75
CA GLY A 14 -33.88 -40.86 47.45
C GLY A 14 -34.30 -39.59 46.69
N TYR A 15 -34.97 -38.65 47.39
CA TYR A 15 -35.34 -37.37 46.83
C TYR A 15 -34.14 -36.52 46.40
N LEU A 16 -33.05 -36.57 47.18
CA LEU A 16 -31.82 -35.86 46.86
C LEU A 16 -31.19 -36.39 45.54
N TRP A 17 -31.14 -37.70 45.36
CA TRP A 17 -30.64 -38.32 44.13
C TRP A 17 -31.52 -38.03 42.91
N ILE A 18 -32.85 -38.03 43.10
CA ILE A 18 -33.80 -37.72 42.03
C ILE A 18 -33.67 -36.25 41.56
N ALA A 19 -33.34 -35.33 42.48
CA ALA A 19 -33.17 -33.92 42.15
C ALA A 19 -31.77 -33.59 41.62
N THR A 20 -30.71 -34.21 42.16
CA THR A 20 -29.32 -33.91 41.76
C THR A 20 -28.94 -34.50 40.40
N LEU A 21 -29.51 -35.66 40.01
CA LEU A 21 -29.17 -36.32 38.76
C LEU A 21 -29.60 -35.52 37.52
N PRO A 22 -30.84 -35.02 37.38
CA PRO A 22 -31.21 -34.15 36.30
C PRO A 22 -30.46 -32.82 36.32
N PHE A 23 -30.23 -32.25 37.51
CA PHE A 23 -29.47 -30.99 37.61
C PHE A 23 -28.03 -31.14 37.10
N SER A 24 -27.32 -32.20 37.48
CA SER A 24 -25.97 -32.48 37.00
C SER A 24 -25.92 -32.71 35.47
N PHE A 25 -26.97 -33.36 34.94
CA PHE A 25 -27.10 -33.56 33.50
C PHE A 25 -27.28 -32.25 32.74
N PHE A 26 -28.11 -31.32 33.25
CA PHE A 26 -28.26 -29.98 32.64
C PHE A 26 -27.00 -29.15 32.72
N VAL A 27 -26.25 -29.22 33.83
CA VAL A 27 -24.97 -28.53 33.96
C VAL A 27 -23.94 -29.09 32.98
N LEU A 28 -23.89 -30.41 32.84
CA LEU A 28 -23.00 -31.07 31.88
C LEU A 28 -23.35 -30.68 30.42
N LEU A 29 -24.63 -30.70 30.06
CA LEU A 29 -25.11 -30.26 28.75
C LEU A 29 -24.76 -28.79 28.47
N GLY A 30 -24.95 -27.93 29.47
CA GLY A 30 -24.58 -26.52 29.38
C GLY A 30 -23.07 -26.32 29.15
N ALA A 31 -22.24 -27.05 29.90
CA ALA A 31 -20.78 -27.01 29.73
C ALA A 31 -20.35 -27.50 28.32
N VAL A 32 -20.91 -28.61 27.85
CA VAL A 32 -20.64 -29.10 26.46
C VAL A 32 -21.08 -28.09 25.42
N ALA A 33 -22.26 -27.50 25.56
CA ALA A 33 -22.77 -26.48 24.64
C ALA A 33 -21.85 -25.24 24.59
N ILE A 34 -21.36 -24.79 25.75
CA ILE A 34 -20.42 -23.66 25.82
C ILE A 34 -19.09 -24.02 25.12
N LEU A 35 -18.54 -25.21 25.37
CA LEU A 35 -17.29 -25.65 24.75
C LEU A 35 -17.42 -25.78 23.22
N LEU A 36 -18.53 -26.32 22.74
CA LEU A 36 -18.81 -26.41 21.30
C LEU A 36 -18.98 -25.03 20.69
N SER A 37 -19.72 -24.14 21.33
CA SER A 37 -19.92 -22.76 20.88
C SER A 37 -18.60 -22.00 20.79
N GLN A 38 -17.73 -22.11 21.80
CA GLN A 38 -16.41 -21.47 21.78
C GLN A 38 -15.55 -21.97 20.64
N ASN A 39 -15.53 -23.28 20.35
CA ASN A 39 -14.77 -23.84 19.25
C ASN A 39 -15.28 -23.35 17.87
N ILE A 40 -16.60 -23.23 17.70
CA ILE A 40 -17.20 -22.70 16.49
C ILE A 40 -16.83 -21.23 16.29
N VAL A 41 -17.00 -20.42 17.34
CA VAL A 41 -16.67 -18.98 17.30
C VAL A 41 -15.20 -18.76 16.97
N ILE A 42 -14.28 -19.49 17.63
CA ILE A 42 -12.84 -19.37 17.36
C ILE A 42 -12.50 -19.73 15.92
N ARG A 43 -13.07 -20.80 15.38
CA ARG A 43 -12.85 -21.22 13.99
C ARG A 43 -13.39 -20.18 13.01
N GLU A 44 -14.57 -19.66 13.27
CA GLU A 44 -15.21 -18.66 12.41
C GLU A 44 -14.43 -17.33 12.44
N LEU A 45 -13.98 -16.90 13.62
CA LEU A 45 -13.13 -15.72 13.75
C LEU A 45 -11.79 -15.88 13.03
N SER A 46 -11.18 -17.06 13.13
CA SER A 46 -9.92 -17.37 12.43
C SER A 46 -10.12 -17.34 10.91
N SER A 47 -11.21 -17.93 10.40
CA SER A 47 -11.51 -17.93 8.97
C SER A 47 -11.84 -16.54 8.44
N LEU A 48 -12.51 -15.69 9.22
CA LEU A 48 -12.77 -14.29 8.87
C LEU A 48 -11.47 -13.49 8.79
N LYS A 49 -10.57 -13.65 9.76
CA LYS A 49 -9.26 -12.99 9.74
C LYS A 49 -8.43 -13.41 8.52
N GLU A 50 -8.41 -14.69 8.20
CA GLU A 50 -7.71 -15.20 7.03
C GLU A 50 -8.27 -14.60 5.72
N ARG A 51 -9.59 -14.54 5.58
CA ARG A 51 -10.25 -13.90 4.43
C ARG A 51 -9.94 -12.41 4.34
N ASN A 52 -9.95 -11.70 5.48
CA ASN A 52 -9.59 -10.28 5.52
C ASN A 52 -8.15 -10.07 5.08
N LEU A 53 -7.21 -10.86 5.58
CA LEU A 53 -5.80 -10.78 5.18
C LEU A 53 -5.62 -11.09 3.68
N GLN A 54 -6.32 -12.10 3.16
CA GLN A 54 -6.29 -12.41 1.74
C GLN A 54 -6.85 -11.25 0.89
N GLN A 55 -7.94 -10.63 1.32
CA GLN A 55 -8.52 -9.47 0.64
C GLN A 55 -7.54 -8.29 0.62
N VAL A 56 -6.84 -8.04 1.72
CA VAL A 56 -5.82 -6.99 1.79
C VAL A 56 -4.64 -7.31 0.87
N ALA A 57 -4.16 -8.54 0.88
CA ALA A 57 -3.08 -8.97 -0.01
C ALA A 57 -3.46 -8.74 -1.48
N ASN A 58 -4.68 -9.12 -1.87
CA ASN A 58 -5.19 -8.91 -3.22
C ASN A 58 -5.30 -7.41 -3.57
N ASN A 59 -5.72 -6.57 -2.63
CA ASN A 59 -5.78 -5.13 -2.84
C ASN A 59 -4.39 -4.50 -3.01
N LEU A 60 -3.41 -4.95 -2.23
CA LEU A 60 -2.03 -4.50 -2.37
C LEU A 60 -1.42 -4.91 -3.71
N GLU A 61 -1.64 -6.16 -4.13
CA GLU A 61 -1.22 -6.67 -5.43
C GLU A 61 -1.84 -5.84 -6.57
N LEU A 62 -3.12 -5.50 -6.46
CA LEU A 62 -3.81 -4.63 -7.41
C LEU A 62 -3.16 -3.24 -7.47
N TRP A 63 -2.86 -2.62 -6.33
CA TRP A 63 -2.21 -1.30 -6.28
C TRP A 63 -0.81 -1.32 -6.88
N PHE A 64 -0.04 -2.37 -6.61
CA PHE A 64 1.31 -2.51 -7.18
C PHE A 64 1.25 -2.73 -8.70
N SER A 65 0.34 -3.59 -9.15
CA SER A 65 0.10 -3.82 -10.59
C SER A 65 -0.37 -2.54 -11.29
N GLU A 66 -1.25 -1.77 -10.65
CA GLU A 66 -1.72 -0.50 -11.20
C GLU A 66 -0.61 0.55 -11.23
N ALA A 67 0.23 0.65 -10.20
CA ALA A 67 1.37 1.57 -10.17
C ALA A 67 2.38 1.24 -11.28
N ASP A 68 2.67 -0.04 -11.48
CA ASP A 68 3.55 -0.49 -12.57
C ASP A 68 2.93 -0.20 -13.96
N SER A 69 1.62 -0.41 -14.10
CA SER A 69 0.89 -0.09 -15.34
C SER A 69 0.90 1.41 -15.63
N ILE A 70 0.76 2.27 -14.62
CA ILE A 70 0.88 3.72 -14.76
C ILE A 70 2.31 4.08 -15.18
N ALA A 71 3.31 3.52 -14.51
CA ALA A 71 4.70 3.75 -14.82
C ALA A 71 5.02 3.35 -16.27
N LEU A 72 4.51 2.21 -16.74
CA LEU A 72 4.66 1.76 -18.11
C LEU A 72 3.97 2.71 -19.09
N SER A 73 2.70 3.05 -18.82
CA SER A 73 1.91 3.93 -19.68
C SER A 73 2.58 5.30 -19.87
N LEU A 74 3.07 5.88 -18.76
CA LEU A 74 3.74 7.18 -18.82
C LEU A 74 5.14 7.09 -19.47
N ALA A 75 5.93 6.07 -19.13
CA ALA A 75 7.27 5.90 -19.70
C ALA A 75 7.25 5.64 -21.23
N THR A 76 6.14 5.09 -21.74
CA THR A 76 5.94 4.85 -23.19
C THR A 76 5.12 5.94 -23.88
N ASP A 77 4.65 6.95 -23.16
CA ASP A 77 3.88 8.07 -23.73
C ASP A 77 4.78 8.92 -24.61
N PRO A 78 4.46 9.08 -25.93
CA PRO A 78 5.29 9.86 -26.85
C PRO A 78 5.35 11.34 -26.53
N GLU A 79 4.33 11.91 -25.92
CA GLU A 79 4.29 13.31 -25.51
C GLU A 79 5.21 13.53 -24.30
N LEU A 80 5.15 12.63 -23.30
CA LEU A 80 6.05 12.67 -22.15
C LEU A 80 7.50 12.47 -22.58
N SER A 81 7.79 11.47 -23.42
CA SER A 81 9.16 11.20 -23.90
C SER A 81 9.76 12.38 -24.65
N ARG A 82 9.05 12.92 -25.67
CA ARG A 82 9.51 14.07 -26.46
C ARG A 82 9.57 15.35 -25.66
N GLY A 83 8.55 15.58 -24.83
CA GLY A 83 8.47 16.78 -24.00
C GLY A 83 9.51 16.78 -22.89
N ALA A 84 9.76 15.65 -22.25
CA ALA A 84 10.83 15.49 -21.29
C ALA A 84 12.20 15.75 -21.95
N GLU A 85 12.48 15.12 -23.09
CA GLU A 85 13.74 15.35 -23.83
C GLU A 85 13.95 16.81 -24.19
N TYR A 86 12.91 17.51 -24.64
CA TYR A 86 12.99 18.89 -25.08
C TYR A 86 13.08 19.87 -23.91
N LEU A 87 12.11 19.88 -23.03
CA LEU A 87 12.03 20.86 -21.93
C LEU A 87 13.15 20.68 -20.91
N LEU A 88 13.56 19.45 -20.70
CA LEU A 88 14.56 19.15 -19.69
C LEU A 88 15.98 19.49 -20.19
N LYS A 89 16.20 19.66 -21.51
CA LYS A 89 17.45 20.17 -22.07
C LYS A 89 17.48 21.69 -22.17
N THR A 90 16.37 22.32 -22.49
CA THR A 90 16.31 23.75 -22.86
C THR A 90 15.69 24.62 -21.77
N GLY A 91 15.04 24.05 -20.77
CA GLY A 91 14.21 24.78 -19.82
C GLY A 91 12.90 25.28 -20.43
N ILE A 92 12.41 26.44 -19.96
CA ILE A 92 11.17 27.06 -20.43
C ILE A 92 11.48 28.44 -21.07
N PRO A 93 12.11 28.48 -22.26
CA PRO A 93 12.51 29.75 -22.86
C PRO A 93 11.38 30.46 -23.58
N SER A 94 10.28 29.79 -23.93
CA SER A 94 9.19 30.35 -24.72
C SER A 94 7.81 30.04 -24.17
N TYR A 95 6.78 30.73 -24.69
CA TYR A 95 5.39 30.45 -24.34
C TYR A 95 4.93 29.05 -24.80
N ALA A 96 5.44 28.58 -25.93
CA ALA A 96 5.15 27.25 -26.45
C ALA A 96 5.68 26.17 -25.48
N ASP A 97 6.89 26.37 -24.98
CA ASP A 97 7.53 25.47 -23.98
C ASP A 97 6.77 25.47 -22.64
N PHE A 98 6.30 26.62 -22.21
CA PHE A 98 5.45 26.75 -21.04
C PHE A 98 4.13 25.96 -21.21
N LYS A 99 3.50 26.02 -22.39
CA LYS A 99 2.30 25.23 -22.68
C LYS A 99 2.57 23.73 -22.65
N LEU A 100 3.67 23.30 -23.24
CA LEU A 100 4.11 21.90 -23.21
C LEU A 100 4.39 21.44 -21.77
N TYR A 101 5.12 22.24 -20.99
CA TYR A 101 5.35 21.99 -19.57
C TYR A 101 4.04 21.81 -18.79
N LYS A 102 3.07 22.69 -19.00
CA LYS A 102 1.76 22.60 -18.34
C LYS A 102 0.99 21.35 -18.74
N SER A 103 1.07 20.92 -20.01
CA SER A 103 0.49 19.67 -20.48
C SER A 103 1.10 18.48 -19.74
N LEU A 104 2.43 18.38 -19.68
CA LEU A 104 3.13 17.30 -18.99
C LEU A 104 2.86 17.29 -17.48
N GLN A 105 2.88 18.46 -16.85
CA GLN A 105 2.54 18.59 -15.42
C GLN A 105 1.12 18.13 -15.15
N SER A 106 0.16 18.52 -16.00
CA SER A 106 -1.23 18.10 -15.89
C SER A 106 -1.39 16.59 -16.06
N LEU A 107 -0.66 16.00 -17.00
CA LEU A 107 -0.67 14.56 -17.25
C LEU A 107 -0.26 13.76 -15.99
N ILE A 108 0.90 14.08 -15.42
CA ILE A 108 1.39 13.37 -14.22
C ILE A 108 0.56 13.69 -12.98
N ALA A 109 0.08 14.94 -12.80
CA ALA A 109 -0.76 15.32 -11.69
C ALA A 109 -2.13 14.64 -11.74
N SER A 110 -2.74 14.49 -12.92
CA SER A 110 -4.01 13.79 -13.07
C SER A 110 -3.91 12.31 -12.71
N ALA A 111 -2.80 11.67 -13.05
CA ALA A 111 -2.54 10.27 -12.69
C ALA A 111 -2.45 10.09 -11.17
N VAL A 112 -1.81 11.02 -10.46
CA VAL A 112 -1.73 11.00 -8.98
C VAL A 112 -3.08 11.30 -8.33
N ASN A 113 -3.76 12.36 -8.76
CA ASN A 113 -5.01 12.84 -8.15
C ASN A 113 -6.17 11.85 -8.29
N SER A 114 -6.11 10.96 -9.27
CA SER A 114 -7.13 9.93 -9.48
C SER A 114 -6.98 8.72 -8.55
N ARG A 115 -5.89 8.64 -7.76
CA ARG A 115 -5.54 7.46 -6.95
C ARG A 115 -5.04 7.84 -5.56
N GLN A 116 -5.80 7.47 -4.55
CA GLN A 116 -5.53 7.87 -3.16
C GLN A 116 -4.24 7.28 -2.58
N TYR A 117 -3.78 6.12 -3.08
CA TYR A 117 -2.57 5.46 -2.59
C TYR A 117 -1.28 6.03 -3.19
N LEU A 118 -1.35 6.75 -4.31
CA LEU A 118 -0.19 7.42 -4.87
C LEU A 118 0.17 8.65 -4.03
N HIS A 119 1.47 8.81 -3.84
CA HIS A 119 2.04 10.00 -3.20
C HIS A 119 2.38 11.05 -4.26
N SER A 120 3.19 10.67 -5.24
CA SER A 120 3.69 11.55 -6.30
C SER A 120 4.19 10.75 -7.51
N ILE A 121 4.30 11.44 -8.63
CA ILE A 121 5.02 10.96 -9.82
C ILE A 121 6.12 11.97 -10.13
N THR A 122 7.31 11.46 -10.37
CA THR A 122 8.51 12.27 -10.64
C THR A 122 9.17 11.76 -11.91
N VAL A 123 9.56 12.68 -12.78
CA VAL A 123 10.32 12.42 -14.00
C VAL A 123 11.64 13.15 -13.91
N ALA A 124 12.76 12.45 -14.02
CA ALA A 124 14.09 13.03 -14.05
C ALA A 124 14.74 12.76 -15.40
N THR A 125 15.46 13.76 -15.95
CA THR A 125 16.29 13.52 -17.13
C THR A 125 17.64 12.97 -16.77
N GLN A 126 18.29 12.41 -17.79
CA GLN A 126 19.69 12.03 -17.75
C GLN A 126 20.56 13.16 -18.25
N GLY A 127 21.71 13.39 -17.63
CA GLY A 127 22.68 14.39 -18.06
C GLY A 127 23.42 15.05 -16.91
N PRO A 128 24.37 15.95 -17.20
CA PRO A 128 25.21 16.58 -16.18
C PRO A 128 24.48 17.57 -15.27
N SER A 129 23.31 18.06 -15.67
CA SER A 129 22.44 18.95 -14.88
C SER A 129 21.00 18.52 -15.08
N PRO A 130 20.59 17.38 -14.49
CA PRO A 130 19.26 16.86 -14.71
C PRO A 130 18.19 17.80 -14.15
N LEU A 131 17.11 17.96 -14.90
CA LEU A 131 15.91 18.63 -14.44
C LEU A 131 14.90 17.58 -13.97
N ILE A 132 14.15 17.92 -12.96
CA ILE A 132 13.16 17.05 -12.35
C ILE A 132 11.79 17.67 -12.51
N LEU A 133 10.87 16.96 -13.15
CA LEU A 133 9.46 17.29 -13.21
C LEU A 133 8.71 16.43 -12.20
N THR A 134 8.05 17.06 -11.24
CA THR A 134 7.25 16.35 -10.22
C THR A 134 5.80 16.82 -10.23
N SER A 135 4.90 15.90 -9.92
CA SER A 135 3.47 16.19 -9.80
C SER A 135 3.15 17.18 -8.67
N THR A 136 4.02 17.29 -7.67
CA THR A 136 3.81 18.16 -6.49
C THR A 136 4.37 19.56 -6.66
N SER A 137 5.59 19.69 -7.14
CA SER A 137 6.34 20.98 -7.16
C SER A 137 6.62 21.53 -8.55
N GLY A 138 6.27 20.79 -9.61
CA GLY A 138 6.54 21.19 -10.99
C GLY A 138 7.97 20.89 -11.41
N LEU A 139 8.56 21.78 -12.24
CA LEU A 139 9.89 21.62 -12.81
C LEU A 139 10.94 22.27 -11.90
N VAL A 140 11.91 21.48 -11.46
CA VAL A 140 12.95 21.90 -10.51
C VAL A 140 14.31 21.37 -10.98
N PRO A 141 15.40 22.16 -10.93
CA PRO A 141 16.76 21.63 -11.10
C PRO A 141 17.09 20.58 -10.06
N SER A 142 17.81 19.53 -10.45
CA SER A 142 18.18 18.45 -9.53
C SER A 142 19.00 18.94 -8.31
N GLU A 143 19.82 19.99 -8.52
CA GLU A 143 20.61 20.61 -7.45
C GLU A 143 19.76 21.27 -6.37
N SER A 144 18.55 21.70 -6.73
CA SER A 144 17.59 22.35 -5.81
C SER A 144 16.51 21.38 -5.32
N TYR A 145 16.55 20.13 -5.77
CA TYR A 145 15.56 19.11 -5.39
C TYR A 145 16.06 18.30 -4.21
N GLU A 146 15.48 18.52 -3.03
CA GLU A 146 15.93 17.89 -1.78
C GLU A 146 15.84 16.35 -1.80
N ASP A 147 14.90 15.78 -2.60
CA ASP A 147 14.72 14.35 -2.76
C ASP A 147 15.50 13.78 -3.96
N ALA A 148 16.69 14.31 -4.26
CA ALA A 148 17.50 13.89 -5.40
C ALA A 148 18.34 12.63 -5.15
N SER A 149 18.40 12.12 -3.92
CA SER A 149 19.28 11.00 -3.53
C SER A 149 19.06 9.71 -4.35
N TRP A 150 17.84 9.49 -4.84
CA TRP A 150 17.49 8.34 -5.64
C TRP A 150 18.07 8.38 -7.08
N LEU A 151 18.50 9.54 -7.55
CA LEU A 151 19.07 9.67 -8.91
C LEU A 151 20.35 8.86 -9.06
N SER A 152 21.18 8.78 -8.02
CA SER A 152 22.40 7.97 -8.05
C SER A 152 22.11 6.48 -8.23
N ASP A 153 21.01 5.99 -7.70
CA ASP A 153 20.62 4.59 -7.80
C ASP A 153 20.15 4.24 -9.22
N THR A 154 19.67 5.24 -9.98
CA THR A 154 19.20 5.03 -11.36
C THR A 154 20.32 4.74 -12.34
N GLU A 155 21.55 5.19 -12.07
CA GLU A 155 22.71 4.92 -12.91
C GLU A 155 23.04 3.44 -12.99
N ALA A 156 22.85 2.71 -11.89
CA ALA A 156 23.05 1.25 -11.85
C ALA A 156 22.08 0.49 -12.75
N HIS A 157 20.89 1.08 -13.01
CA HIS A 157 19.80 0.49 -13.81
C HIS A 157 19.62 1.15 -15.18
N ALA A 158 20.59 1.95 -15.62
CA ALA A 158 20.49 2.80 -16.84
C ALA A 158 20.12 2.05 -18.13
N ASN A 159 20.48 0.76 -18.23
CA ASN A 159 20.23 -0.06 -19.42
C ASN A 159 19.13 -1.12 -19.20
N GLU A 160 18.45 -1.08 -18.06
CA GLU A 160 17.41 -2.06 -17.74
C GLU A 160 16.06 -1.63 -18.33
N MET A 161 15.41 -2.54 -19.06
CA MET A 161 14.03 -2.34 -19.52
C MET A 161 13.00 -2.77 -18.48
N THR A 162 13.43 -3.57 -17.51
CA THR A 162 12.58 -4.06 -16.42
C THR A 162 12.38 -2.97 -15.36
N PRO A 163 11.17 -2.85 -14.79
CA PRO A 163 10.96 -1.95 -13.66
C PRO A 163 11.72 -2.46 -12.44
N TRP A 164 12.15 -1.53 -11.60
CA TRP A 164 12.67 -1.87 -10.27
C TRP A 164 11.96 -1.07 -9.18
N THR A 165 12.02 -1.56 -7.97
CA THR A 165 11.32 -0.94 -6.83
C THR A 165 12.28 -0.73 -5.67
N VAL A 166 12.13 0.43 -5.00
CA VAL A 166 12.92 0.78 -3.82
C VAL A 166 12.02 1.39 -2.75
N VAL A 167 12.19 0.97 -1.51
CA VAL A 167 11.61 1.64 -0.35
C VAL A 167 12.56 2.72 0.12
N ARG A 168 12.09 3.95 0.22
CA ARG A 168 12.90 5.10 0.62
C ARG A 168 12.09 6.15 1.38
N GLU A 169 12.78 7.12 1.96
CA GLU A 169 12.17 8.28 2.58
C GLU A 169 12.10 9.43 1.56
N TYR A 170 10.90 9.90 1.31
CA TYR A 170 10.66 11.08 0.47
C TYR A 170 10.84 12.34 1.31
N ARG A 171 11.57 13.32 0.78
CA ARG A 171 11.78 14.63 1.38
C ARG A 171 11.01 15.68 0.57
N PRO A 172 9.94 16.28 1.13
CA PRO A 172 9.25 17.38 0.46
C PRO A 172 10.11 18.64 0.40
N LEU A 173 9.88 19.46 -0.64
CA LEU A 173 10.62 20.72 -0.89
C LEU A 173 10.43 21.83 0.17
N ASP A 174 9.56 21.65 1.15
CA ASP A 174 9.09 22.73 2.02
C ASP A 174 9.89 22.93 3.30
N ASN A 175 11.19 22.65 3.34
CA ASN A 175 12.04 22.81 4.54
C ASN A 175 11.43 22.22 5.84
N LEU A 176 10.45 21.38 5.74
CA LEU A 176 9.86 20.66 6.86
C LEU A 176 10.71 19.42 7.14
N PRO A 177 11.09 19.16 8.40
CA PRO A 177 11.89 17.99 8.77
C PRO A 177 11.08 16.67 8.68
N LEU A 178 10.00 16.67 7.93
CA LEU A 178 9.10 15.53 7.79
C LEU A 178 9.51 14.72 6.57
N THR A 179 9.99 13.51 6.82
CA THR A 179 10.15 12.50 5.77
C THR A 179 8.91 11.62 5.70
N VAL A 180 8.53 11.22 4.49
CA VAL A 180 7.41 10.32 4.25
C VAL A 180 7.98 9.02 3.66
N PRO A 181 7.75 7.85 4.30
CA PRO A 181 8.18 6.59 3.74
C PRO A 181 7.34 6.27 2.50
N ILE A 182 8.03 6.01 1.39
CA ILE A 182 7.40 5.69 0.10
C ILE A 182 7.99 4.42 -0.49
N LEU A 183 7.17 3.73 -1.29
CA LEU A 183 7.61 2.68 -2.20
C LEU A 183 7.62 3.27 -3.61
N SER A 184 8.79 3.35 -4.22
CA SER A 184 8.99 3.91 -5.55
C SER A 184 9.09 2.82 -6.59
N PHE A 185 8.30 2.92 -7.66
CA PHE A 185 8.40 2.12 -8.87
C PHE A 185 9.11 2.94 -9.93
N TYR A 186 10.25 2.45 -10.38
CA TYR A 186 11.06 3.12 -11.37
C TYR A 186 10.95 2.46 -12.74
N ARG A 187 10.95 3.29 -13.79
CA ARG A 187 11.09 2.86 -15.18
C ARG A 187 11.94 3.85 -15.97
N ASN A 188 12.75 3.31 -16.86
CA ASN A 188 13.49 4.11 -17.81
C ASN A 188 12.56 4.65 -18.89
N ILE A 189 12.70 5.94 -19.21
CA ILE A 189 12.05 6.59 -20.36
C ILE A 189 13.03 6.49 -21.53
N LEU A 190 12.60 5.81 -22.57
CA LEU A 190 13.41 5.62 -23.78
C LEU A 190 13.07 6.66 -24.84
N GLY A 191 14.07 7.07 -25.64
CA GLY A 191 13.87 7.98 -26.75
C GLY A 191 12.99 7.37 -27.83
N THR A 192 12.22 8.24 -28.50
CA THR A 192 11.33 7.83 -29.58
C THR A 192 12.14 7.27 -30.75
N GLY A 193 12.04 5.98 -31.01
CA GLY A 193 12.77 5.29 -32.07
C GLY A 193 14.21 4.91 -31.75
N THR A 194 14.68 5.14 -30.54
CA THR A 194 15.99 4.70 -30.04
C THR A 194 15.80 3.95 -28.69
N LEU A 195 16.70 3.02 -28.41
CA LEU A 195 16.75 2.37 -27.09
C LEU A 195 17.57 3.18 -26.06
N GLU A 196 17.90 4.41 -26.42
CA GLU A 196 18.68 5.28 -25.57
C GLU A 196 17.81 5.83 -24.44
N GLN A 197 18.28 5.69 -23.22
CA GLN A 197 17.62 6.25 -22.05
C GLN A 197 17.63 7.77 -22.09
N LYS A 198 16.47 8.39 -21.95
CA LYS A 198 16.29 9.86 -21.94
C LYS A 198 15.99 10.38 -20.54
N GLY A 199 15.56 9.51 -19.66
CA GLY A 199 15.23 9.86 -18.29
C GLY A 199 14.74 8.65 -17.49
N VAL A 200 14.32 8.92 -16.27
CA VAL A 200 13.71 7.94 -15.37
C VAL A 200 12.41 8.49 -14.83
N LEU A 201 11.40 7.64 -14.81
CA LEU A 201 10.11 7.89 -14.16
C LEU A 201 10.07 7.16 -12.82
N ALA A 202 9.65 7.86 -11.76
CA ALA A 202 9.37 7.29 -10.46
C ALA A 202 7.88 7.47 -10.12
N VAL A 203 7.16 6.37 -9.89
CA VAL A 203 5.80 6.37 -9.34
C VAL A 203 5.89 6.00 -7.86
N ASN A 204 5.52 6.92 -6.99
CA ASN A 204 5.69 6.81 -5.56
C ASN A 204 4.38 6.46 -4.86
N ILE A 205 4.36 5.35 -4.11
CA ILE A 205 3.25 4.91 -3.27
C ILE A 205 3.52 5.33 -1.83
N ASP A 206 2.49 5.84 -1.16
CA ASP A 206 2.53 6.24 0.25
C ASP A 206 2.43 5.01 1.16
N ILE A 207 3.53 4.65 1.84
CA ILE A 207 3.57 3.49 2.75
C ILE A 207 2.68 3.70 3.99
N GLN A 208 2.45 4.94 4.43
CA GLN A 208 1.56 5.18 5.56
C GLN A 208 0.12 4.80 5.21
N LYS A 209 -0.31 5.07 3.98
CA LYS A 209 -1.62 4.64 3.49
C LYS A 209 -1.72 3.12 3.36
N LEU A 210 -0.63 2.45 2.91
CA LEU A 210 -0.55 0.99 2.92
C LEU A 210 -0.71 0.43 4.34
N ASN A 211 0.04 0.98 5.28
CA ASN A 211 0.00 0.55 6.68
C ASN A 211 -1.39 0.79 7.32
N ALA A 212 -2.07 1.88 6.98
CA ALA A 212 -3.43 2.15 7.46
C ALA A 212 -4.44 1.08 6.98
N VAL A 213 -4.30 0.61 5.73
CA VAL A 213 -5.14 -0.47 5.18
C VAL A 213 -4.83 -1.80 5.86
N LEU A 214 -3.54 -2.11 6.09
CA LEU A 214 -3.11 -3.32 6.82
C LEU A 214 -3.60 -3.33 8.27
N ALA A 215 -3.47 -2.20 8.98
CA ALA A 215 -3.93 -2.07 10.35
C ALA A 215 -5.44 -2.31 10.48
N LYS A 216 -6.23 -1.71 9.59
CA LYS A 216 -7.69 -1.87 9.57
C LYS A 216 -8.14 -3.31 9.31
N ALA A 217 -7.33 -4.10 8.60
CA ALA A 217 -7.63 -5.52 8.35
C ALA A 217 -7.20 -6.45 9.48
N ALA A 218 -6.32 -5.98 10.38
CA ALA A 218 -5.88 -6.74 11.54
C ALA A 218 -6.83 -6.62 12.75
N GLU A 219 -7.73 -5.62 12.75
CA GLU A 219 -8.79 -5.45 13.73
C GLU A 219 -9.97 -6.41 13.49
#